data_68650d5002dab69bca98b094cdaae9c5
#
_entry.id   68650d5002dab69bca98b094cdaae9c5
#
_cell.length_a   1.000
_cell.length_b   1.000
_cell.length_c   1.000
_cell.angle_alpha   90.00
_cell.angle_beta   90.00
_cell.angle_gamma   90.00
#
_symmetry.space_group_name_H-M   'P 1'
#
loop_
_entity.id
_entity.type
_entity.pdbx_description
1 polymer ?
#
loop_
_entity_poly.entity_id
_entity_poly.type
_entity_poly.pdbx_seq_one_letter_code
_entity_poly.pdbx_strand_id
1 'polypeptide(L)'
;MDANQPPSAHVAAPGTEKPRRFRPKLRYELIDCGLHGHEILGTDAAELRAEDELFARDSGGLRWYRCMRCDSWLALPPPDHPTRKYPPARDEIALPLRGKPLRDRYVLRLIALDRLLHFLVLSALAAAVLLFAGDRAALNAEFTRILNDLQGGVGGPTTNSNHGIVHDLQYLLTVRIQNLYLAGAAIAAYGLLEGIEAIGLWFARRWAEYLTFVATIVFVPYEIHELLPPKTVTALKVLALVINVAIAVYLLYAKRLFGLHGGGKAERAERAADTGWPAIERSTPRGTPEKL
;
A
#
# COMPACT_ATOMS: atom_id res chain seq x y z
N MET A 1 -18.04 45.04 18.11
CA MET A 1 -17.67 44.10 17.02
C MET A 1 -17.83 44.85 15.72
N ASP A 2 -16.72 45.40 15.22
CA ASP A 2 -16.74 46.24 14.03
C ASP A 2 -16.89 45.36 12.77
N ALA A 3 -18.06 45.44 12.15
CA ALA A 3 -18.41 44.71 10.92
C ALA A 3 -17.81 45.33 9.64
N ASN A 4 -16.76 46.14 9.74
CA ASN A 4 -16.19 46.88 8.62
C ASN A 4 -14.70 46.70 8.42
N GLN A 5 -14.17 45.53 8.82
CA GLN A 5 -12.79 45.16 8.44
C GLN A 5 -12.80 44.66 7.00
N PRO A 6 -12.10 45.31 6.06
CA PRO A 6 -12.02 44.79 4.71
C PRO A 6 -11.45 43.38 4.74
N PRO A 7 -11.91 42.46 3.86
CA PRO A 7 -11.36 41.10 3.83
C PRO A 7 -9.85 41.20 3.72
N SER A 8 -9.17 40.61 4.69
CA SER A 8 -7.70 40.57 4.76
C SER A 8 -7.18 40.18 3.39
N ALA A 9 -6.39 41.07 2.78
CA ALA A 9 -5.71 40.78 1.52
C ALA A 9 -5.01 39.41 1.70
N HIS A 10 -5.34 38.47 0.82
CA HIS A 10 -4.74 37.15 0.86
C HIS A 10 -3.24 37.30 0.67
N VAL A 11 -2.50 37.29 1.77
CA VAL A 11 -1.03 37.34 1.76
C VAL A 11 -0.57 36.04 1.13
N ALA A 12 0.04 36.11 -0.05
CA ALA A 12 0.60 34.96 -0.70
C ALA A 12 1.83 34.46 0.07
N ALA A 13 2.01 33.15 0.17
CA ALA A 13 3.20 32.59 0.78
C ALA A 13 4.47 33.08 0.07
N PRO A 14 5.57 33.40 0.82
CA PRO A 14 6.80 33.90 0.23
C PRO A 14 7.35 32.94 -0.83
N GLY A 15 7.74 33.48 -1.99
CA GLY A 15 8.30 32.70 -3.11
C GLY A 15 7.31 31.83 -3.85
N THR A 16 6.00 32.04 -3.70
CA THR A 16 4.98 31.30 -4.47
C THR A 16 4.76 31.95 -5.84
N GLU A 17 4.87 31.13 -6.90
CA GLU A 17 4.47 31.49 -8.24
C GLU A 17 3.28 30.62 -8.68
N LYS A 18 2.31 31.22 -9.37
CA LYS A 18 1.22 30.45 -9.99
C LYS A 18 1.79 29.60 -11.12
N PRO A 19 1.49 28.28 -11.17
CA PRO A 19 1.95 27.44 -12.27
C PRO A 19 1.33 27.92 -13.59
N ARG A 20 2.16 28.09 -14.62
CA ARG A 20 1.72 28.55 -15.96
C ARG A 20 0.83 27.54 -16.68
N ARG A 21 0.93 26.26 -16.30
CA ARG A 21 0.10 25.16 -16.83
C ARG A 21 -0.27 24.19 -15.71
N PHE A 22 -1.54 23.84 -15.62
CA PHE A 22 -1.98 22.78 -14.73
C PHE A 22 -1.45 21.43 -15.22
N ARG A 23 -0.64 20.79 -14.40
CA ARG A 23 -0.20 19.40 -14.60
C ARG A 23 -0.63 18.59 -13.39
N PRO A 24 -1.67 17.76 -13.49
CA PRO A 24 -2.08 16.91 -12.40
C PRO A 24 -0.95 15.93 -12.09
N LYS A 25 -0.44 15.96 -10.86
CA LYS A 25 0.54 15.02 -10.35
C LYS A 25 -0.02 14.43 -9.07
N LEU A 26 -0.11 13.10 -9.03
CA LEU A 26 -0.39 12.40 -7.78
C LEU A 26 0.82 12.59 -6.86
N ARG A 27 0.62 13.26 -5.73
CA ARG A 27 1.64 13.49 -4.71
C ARG A 27 1.30 12.68 -3.48
N TYR A 28 2.05 11.63 -3.24
CA TYR A 28 1.90 10.79 -2.03
C TYR A 28 2.15 11.59 -0.75
N GLU A 29 3.00 12.61 -0.82
CA GLU A 29 3.29 13.53 0.29
C GLU A 29 2.03 14.29 0.75
N LEU A 30 1.17 14.72 -0.18
CA LEU A 30 -0.08 15.40 0.16
C LEU A 30 -1.10 14.44 0.78
N ILE A 31 -1.16 13.20 0.28
CA ILE A 31 -2.01 12.16 0.86
C ILE A 31 -1.57 11.87 2.29
N ASP A 32 -0.28 11.67 2.50
CA ASP A 32 0.27 11.38 3.82
C ASP A 32 0.06 12.55 4.80
N CYS A 33 0.25 13.79 4.35
CA CYS A 33 -0.04 14.99 5.15
C CYS A 33 -1.54 15.14 5.44
N GLY A 34 -2.42 14.73 4.54
CA GLY A 34 -3.88 14.70 4.77
C GLY A 34 -4.29 13.70 5.84
N LEU A 35 -3.57 12.59 5.96
CA LEU A 35 -3.85 11.54 6.95
C LEU A 35 -3.19 11.77 8.31
N HIS A 36 -1.96 12.30 8.33
CA HIS A 36 -1.13 12.39 9.53
C HIS A 36 -0.81 13.83 9.96
N GLY A 37 -1.24 14.82 9.19
CA GLY A 37 -0.91 16.22 9.43
C GLY A 37 0.40 16.66 8.75
N HIS A 38 0.61 17.99 8.73
CA HIS A 38 1.83 18.59 8.21
C HIS A 38 2.96 18.54 9.25
N GLU A 39 4.15 18.20 8.82
CA GLU A 39 5.37 18.25 9.65
C GLU A 39 6.07 19.58 9.43
N ILE A 40 5.95 20.48 10.41
CA ILE A 40 6.56 21.80 10.43
C ILE A 40 7.55 21.89 11.60
N LEU A 41 8.58 22.72 11.44
CA LEU A 41 9.69 22.82 12.38
C LEU A 41 9.76 24.21 13.03
N GLY A 42 10.22 24.26 14.29
CA GLY A 42 10.53 25.51 14.96
C GLY A 42 9.33 26.37 15.33
N THR A 43 8.14 25.76 15.47
CA THR A 43 6.92 26.48 15.89
C THR A 43 7.00 27.06 17.30
N ASP A 44 7.95 26.60 18.11
CA ASP A 44 8.22 27.02 19.49
C ASP A 44 9.44 27.95 19.61
N ALA A 45 10.04 28.36 18.50
CA ALA A 45 11.24 29.22 18.50
C ALA A 45 10.90 30.72 18.49
N ALA A 46 11.58 31.50 19.31
CA ALA A 46 11.38 32.95 19.37
C ALA A 46 11.87 33.66 18.10
N GLU A 47 13.07 33.30 17.64
CA GLU A 47 13.78 33.93 16.53
C GLU A 47 14.13 32.89 15.45
N LEU A 48 14.29 33.35 14.20
CA LEU A 48 14.78 32.54 13.09
C LEU A 48 16.20 33.00 12.72
N ARG A 49 17.08 32.04 12.43
CA ARG A 49 18.40 32.30 11.85
C ARG A 49 18.27 32.38 10.32
N ALA A 50 19.26 33.00 9.66
CA ALA A 50 19.29 33.04 8.20
C ALA A 50 19.25 31.63 7.54
N GLU A 51 19.82 30.61 8.19
CA GLU A 51 19.79 29.22 7.75
C GLU A 51 18.43 28.56 7.91
N ASP A 52 17.54 29.07 8.78
CA ASP A 52 16.21 28.56 9.05
C ASP A 52 15.19 29.02 7.99
N GLU A 53 15.53 30.03 7.16
CA GLU A 53 14.67 30.52 6.07
C GLU A 53 14.26 29.42 5.06
N LEU A 54 14.99 28.31 5.05
CA LEU A 54 14.67 27.12 4.25
C LEU A 54 13.30 26.52 4.62
N PHE A 55 12.94 26.58 5.89
CA PHE A 55 11.73 25.95 6.44
C PHE A 55 10.81 26.87 7.24
N ALA A 56 11.28 28.07 7.62
CA ALA A 56 10.47 29.07 8.33
C ALA A 56 10.87 30.48 7.88
N ARG A 57 9.90 31.38 7.64
CA ARG A 57 10.12 32.76 7.21
C ARG A 57 9.11 33.68 7.86
N ASP A 58 9.55 34.84 8.31
CA ASP A 58 8.66 35.87 8.80
C ASP A 58 8.27 36.81 7.64
N SER A 59 6.96 36.98 7.41
CA SER A 59 6.45 37.86 6.37
C SER A 59 5.00 38.28 6.70
N GLY A 60 4.72 39.58 6.57
CA GLY A 60 3.37 40.12 6.77
C GLY A 60 2.82 39.95 8.18
N GLY A 61 3.65 39.98 9.23
CA GLY A 61 3.23 39.77 10.61
C GLY A 61 2.91 38.31 10.98
N LEU A 62 3.09 37.40 10.04
CA LEU A 62 2.95 35.97 10.23
C LEU A 62 4.28 35.26 10.04
N ARG A 63 4.42 34.11 10.68
CA ARG A 63 5.51 33.19 10.45
C ARG A 63 5.03 32.06 9.54
N TRP A 64 5.69 31.92 8.40
CA TRP A 64 5.40 30.91 7.40
C TRP A 64 6.27 29.70 7.62
N TYR A 65 5.66 28.56 7.89
CA TYR A 65 6.35 27.29 8.08
C TYR A 65 6.17 26.39 6.87
N ARG A 66 7.25 25.83 6.39
CA ARG A 66 7.24 24.86 5.29
C ARG A 66 7.11 23.45 5.86
N CYS A 67 6.17 22.70 5.32
CA CYS A 67 6.05 21.27 5.63
C CYS A 67 7.27 20.51 5.05
N MET A 68 7.98 19.78 5.90
CA MET A 68 9.17 19.00 5.50
C MET A 68 8.85 17.82 4.60
N ARG A 69 7.58 17.41 4.52
CA ARG A 69 7.12 16.31 3.67
C ARG A 69 6.59 16.80 2.31
N CYS A 70 5.61 17.68 2.28
CA CYS A 70 4.88 18.06 1.07
C CYS A 70 5.25 19.41 0.47
N ASP A 71 6.15 20.15 1.11
CA ASP A 71 6.60 21.50 0.72
C ASP A 71 5.50 22.59 0.78
N SER A 72 4.33 22.30 1.36
CA SER A 72 3.29 23.33 1.57
C SER A 72 3.71 24.31 2.64
N TRP A 73 3.41 25.60 2.41
CA TRP A 73 3.65 26.66 3.38
C TRP A 73 2.39 26.94 4.20
N LEU A 74 2.54 26.96 5.51
CA LEU A 74 1.48 27.23 6.47
C LEU A 74 1.80 28.53 7.21
N ALA A 75 0.86 29.48 7.19
CA ALA A 75 0.98 30.73 7.91
C ALA A 75 0.39 30.58 9.31
N LEU A 76 1.20 30.79 10.31
CA LEU A 76 0.80 30.79 11.73
C LEU A 76 1.27 32.09 12.38
N PRO A 77 0.61 32.57 13.47
CA PRO A 77 1.17 33.63 14.26
C PRO A 77 2.50 33.18 14.88
N PRO A 78 3.47 34.08 15.09
CA PRO A 78 4.63 33.77 15.90
C PRO A 78 4.22 33.26 17.29
N PRO A 79 4.99 32.38 17.94
CA PRO A 79 4.62 31.84 19.23
C PRO A 79 4.60 32.91 20.33
N ASP A 80 3.51 32.99 21.08
CA ASP A 80 3.36 33.93 22.22
C ASP A 80 4.28 33.55 23.41
N HIS A 81 4.53 32.23 23.56
CA HIS A 81 5.35 31.65 24.61
C HIS A 81 6.40 30.72 24.03
N PRO A 82 7.48 31.25 23.44
CA PRO A 82 8.54 30.42 22.87
C PRO A 82 9.26 29.64 23.95
N THR A 83 9.54 28.35 23.71
CA THR A 83 10.27 27.48 24.63
C THR A 83 11.78 27.46 24.35
N ARG A 84 12.16 27.93 23.15
CA ARG A 84 13.57 28.04 22.74
C ARG A 84 13.82 29.32 21.97
N LYS A 85 15.08 29.73 21.94
CA LYS A 85 15.47 30.95 21.21
C LYS A 85 15.45 30.72 19.70
N TYR A 86 16.02 29.62 19.21
CA TYR A 86 16.14 29.28 17.81
C TYR A 86 15.54 27.88 17.53
N PRO A 87 15.13 27.57 16.27
CA PRO A 87 14.78 26.20 15.87
C PRO A 87 15.93 25.23 16.16
N PRO A 88 15.63 23.90 16.27
CA PRO A 88 16.66 22.88 16.45
C PRO A 88 17.70 22.91 15.32
N ALA A 89 18.92 22.47 15.57
CA ALA A 89 19.94 22.36 14.55
C ALA A 89 19.59 21.25 13.55
N ARG A 90 20.10 21.34 12.31
CA ARG A 90 19.76 20.41 11.23
C ARG A 90 20.07 18.94 11.51
N ASP A 91 21.10 18.69 12.30
CA ASP A 91 21.54 17.36 12.75
C ASP A 91 20.63 16.77 13.84
N GLU A 92 19.88 17.61 14.55
CA GLU A 92 18.88 17.20 15.55
C GLU A 92 17.52 16.86 14.93
N ILE A 93 17.32 17.19 13.66
CA ILE A 93 16.03 17.07 12.98
C ILE A 93 15.94 15.75 12.22
N ALA A 94 15.01 14.88 12.60
CA ALA A 94 14.65 13.72 11.82
C ALA A 94 13.68 14.10 10.69
N LEU A 95 14.18 14.08 9.45
CA LEU A 95 13.35 14.42 8.29
C LEU A 95 12.37 13.30 7.93
N PRO A 96 11.11 13.64 7.58
CA PRO A 96 10.12 12.67 7.17
C PRO A 96 10.45 12.05 5.81
N LEU A 97 9.88 10.85 5.57
CA LEU A 97 9.95 10.24 4.25
C LEU A 97 9.20 11.09 3.22
N ARG A 98 9.85 11.31 2.06
CA ARG A 98 9.30 12.05 0.92
C ARG A 98 9.82 11.46 -0.39
N GLY A 99 9.26 11.89 -1.52
CA GLY A 99 9.69 11.43 -2.83
C GLY A 99 9.48 9.94 -3.07
N LYS A 100 10.44 9.32 -3.77
CA LYS A 100 10.39 7.91 -4.13
C LYS A 100 10.30 6.97 -2.92
N PRO A 101 11.06 7.16 -1.81
CA PRO A 101 10.95 6.29 -0.65
C PRO A 101 9.56 6.26 0.00
N LEU A 102 8.86 7.39 0.02
CA LEU A 102 7.48 7.44 0.52
C LEU A 102 6.54 6.68 -0.42
N ARG A 103 6.65 6.90 -1.74
CA ARG A 103 5.87 6.18 -2.74
C ARG A 103 6.09 4.67 -2.65
N ASP A 104 7.33 4.23 -2.56
CA ASP A 104 7.68 2.81 -2.46
C ASP A 104 7.09 2.18 -1.19
N ARG A 105 7.05 2.91 -0.08
CA ARG A 105 6.40 2.46 1.15
C ARG A 105 4.89 2.22 0.95
N TYR A 106 4.20 3.12 0.25
CA TYR A 106 2.77 2.95 -0.05
C TYR A 106 2.52 1.77 -0.99
N VAL A 107 3.33 1.63 -2.04
CA VAL A 107 3.21 0.49 -2.98
C VAL A 107 3.44 -0.83 -2.26
N LEU A 108 4.48 -0.95 -1.42
CA LEU A 108 4.73 -2.16 -0.62
C LEU A 108 3.57 -2.49 0.33
N ARG A 109 2.95 -1.47 0.94
CA ARG A 109 1.77 -1.67 1.79
C ARG A 109 0.54 -2.14 1.01
N LEU A 110 0.34 -1.64 -0.22
CA LEU A 110 -0.73 -2.14 -1.09
C LEU A 110 -0.50 -3.61 -1.46
N ILE A 111 0.74 -3.99 -1.80
CA ILE A 111 1.09 -5.39 -2.04
C ILE A 111 0.89 -6.23 -0.76
N ALA A 112 1.26 -5.71 0.40
CA ALA A 112 1.04 -6.39 1.68
C ALA A 112 -0.45 -6.61 1.98
N LEU A 113 -1.32 -5.67 1.64
CA LEU A 113 -2.77 -5.82 1.78
C LEU A 113 -3.33 -6.88 0.82
N ASP A 114 -2.85 -6.93 -0.40
CA ASP A 114 -3.17 -7.97 -1.37
C ASP A 114 -2.80 -9.36 -0.83
N ARG A 115 -1.57 -9.53 -0.33
CA ARG A 115 -1.10 -10.77 0.31
C ARG A 115 -1.91 -11.13 1.57
N LEU A 116 -2.27 -10.14 2.37
CA LEU A 116 -3.12 -10.35 3.55
C LEU A 116 -4.51 -10.87 3.14
N LEU A 117 -5.10 -10.31 2.08
CA LEU A 117 -6.38 -10.78 1.57
C LEU A 117 -6.28 -12.24 1.10
N HIS A 118 -5.24 -12.59 0.35
CA HIS A 118 -4.98 -13.98 -0.06
C HIS A 118 -4.82 -14.90 1.15
N PHE A 119 -4.04 -14.50 2.15
CA PHE A 119 -3.91 -15.23 3.42
C PHE A 119 -5.26 -15.51 4.07
N LEU A 120 -6.14 -14.50 4.19
CA LEU A 120 -7.45 -14.65 4.82
C LEU A 120 -8.35 -15.61 4.02
N VAL A 121 -8.40 -15.45 2.70
CA VAL A 121 -9.20 -16.31 1.83
C VAL A 121 -8.70 -17.76 1.86
N LEU A 122 -7.39 -17.96 1.74
CA LEU A 122 -6.80 -19.31 1.76
C LEU A 122 -6.94 -19.96 3.12
N SER A 123 -6.82 -19.20 4.22
CA SER A 123 -7.03 -19.72 5.57
C SER A 123 -8.48 -20.16 5.77
N ALA A 124 -9.44 -19.37 5.31
CA ALA A 124 -10.86 -19.73 5.35
C ALA A 124 -11.14 -20.98 4.50
N LEU A 125 -10.57 -21.05 3.29
CA LEU A 125 -10.71 -22.22 2.40
C LEU A 125 -10.06 -23.48 3.02
N ALA A 126 -8.85 -23.36 3.57
CA ALA A 126 -8.18 -24.47 4.26
C ALA A 126 -9.02 -24.98 5.43
N ALA A 127 -9.55 -24.07 6.26
CA ALA A 127 -10.43 -24.43 7.37
C ALA A 127 -11.68 -25.14 6.85
N ALA A 128 -12.33 -24.65 5.81
CA ALA A 128 -13.50 -25.28 5.22
C ALA A 128 -13.20 -26.69 4.71
N VAL A 129 -12.08 -26.89 3.99
CA VAL A 129 -11.67 -28.22 3.48
C VAL A 129 -11.36 -29.18 4.62
N LEU A 130 -10.66 -28.74 5.66
CA LEU A 130 -10.28 -29.56 6.79
C LEU A 130 -11.49 -29.95 7.66
N LEU A 131 -12.41 -29.01 7.90
CA LEU A 131 -13.68 -29.29 8.58
C LEU A 131 -14.54 -30.27 7.79
N PHE A 132 -14.68 -30.06 6.47
CA PHE A 132 -15.36 -30.98 5.58
C PHE A 132 -14.74 -32.40 5.63
N ALA A 133 -13.41 -32.48 5.63
CA ALA A 133 -12.71 -33.77 5.74
C ALA A 133 -12.98 -34.48 7.07
N GLY A 134 -13.06 -33.70 8.19
CA GLY A 134 -13.35 -34.23 9.52
C GLY A 134 -14.77 -34.75 9.71
N ASP A 135 -15.77 -34.00 9.22
CA ASP A 135 -17.18 -34.31 9.41
C ASP A 135 -17.84 -34.96 8.20
N ARG A 136 -17.05 -35.50 7.26
CA ARG A 136 -17.51 -36.03 6.00
C ARG A 136 -18.64 -37.06 6.13
N ALA A 137 -18.58 -37.92 7.14
CA ALA A 137 -19.61 -38.96 7.35
C ALA A 137 -20.96 -38.34 7.71
N ALA A 138 -20.96 -37.33 8.59
CA ALA A 138 -22.17 -36.60 8.97
C ALA A 138 -22.73 -35.78 7.80
N LEU A 139 -21.87 -35.08 7.06
CA LEU A 139 -22.24 -34.31 5.89
C LEU A 139 -22.79 -35.19 4.76
N ASN A 140 -22.22 -36.37 4.54
CA ASN A 140 -22.72 -37.33 3.55
C ASN A 140 -24.11 -37.87 3.96
N ALA A 141 -24.33 -38.15 5.23
CA ALA A 141 -25.62 -38.59 5.74
C ALA A 141 -26.72 -37.55 5.57
N GLU A 142 -26.45 -36.30 5.96
CA GLU A 142 -27.37 -35.17 5.82
C GLU A 142 -27.62 -34.83 4.34
N PHE A 143 -26.57 -34.83 3.51
CA PHE A 143 -26.72 -34.58 2.06
C PHE A 143 -27.59 -35.67 1.40
N THR A 144 -27.37 -36.95 1.74
CA THR A 144 -28.19 -38.05 1.22
C THR A 144 -29.63 -37.94 1.70
N ARG A 145 -29.87 -37.52 2.94
CA ARG A 145 -31.17 -37.24 3.49
C ARG A 145 -31.91 -36.15 2.74
N ILE A 146 -31.26 -34.99 2.55
CA ILE A 146 -31.82 -33.86 1.80
C ILE A 146 -32.12 -34.24 0.35
N LEU A 147 -31.24 -34.99 -0.32
CA LEU A 147 -31.50 -35.50 -1.66
C LEU A 147 -32.71 -36.44 -1.72
N ASN A 148 -32.83 -37.35 -0.77
CA ASN A 148 -33.96 -38.29 -0.69
C ASN A 148 -35.26 -37.53 -0.40
N ASP A 149 -35.24 -36.50 0.47
CA ASP A 149 -36.41 -35.68 0.77
C ASP A 149 -36.83 -34.84 -0.45
N LEU A 150 -35.87 -34.29 -1.21
CA LEU A 150 -36.12 -33.56 -2.46
C LEU A 150 -36.62 -34.50 -3.59
N GLN A 151 -36.10 -35.73 -3.65
CA GLN A 151 -36.54 -36.72 -4.65
C GLN A 151 -37.88 -37.37 -4.28
N GLY A 152 -38.17 -37.49 -3.00
CA GLY A 152 -39.46 -38.05 -2.53
C GLY A 152 -40.60 -37.04 -2.54
N GLY A 153 -40.33 -35.73 -2.55
CA GLY A 153 -41.36 -34.68 -2.53
C GLY A 153 -41.80 -34.13 -3.89
N VAL A 154 -40.99 -34.30 -4.94
CA VAL A 154 -41.29 -33.81 -6.27
C VAL A 154 -41.05 -34.92 -7.29
N GLY A 155 -42.09 -35.68 -7.62
CA GLY A 155 -42.07 -36.74 -8.63
C GLY A 155 -41.76 -36.21 -10.03
N GLY A 156 -40.53 -35.91 -10.33
CA GLY A 156 -40.01 -35.56 -11.64
C GLY A 156 -38.78 -36.40 -12.00
N PRO A 157 -38.59 -36.78 -13.29
CA PRO A 157 -37.43 -37.54 -13.70
C PRO A 157 -36.15 -36.78 -13.35
N THR A 158 -35.23 -37.48 -12.69
CA THR A 158 -33.88 -36.99 -12.40
C THR A 158 -33.23 -36.49 -13.69
N THR A 159 -33.22 -35.19 -13.89
CA THR A 159 -32.34 -34.58 -14.86
C THR A 159 -30.92 -34.86 -14.36
N ASN A 160 -30.20 -35.70 -15.08
CA ASN A 160 -28.77 -35.88 -14.95
C ASN A 160 -28.09 -34.52 -15.19
N SER A 161 -28.05 -33.71 -14.16
CA SER A 161 -27.26 -32.47 -14.17
C SER A 161 -25.79 -32.85 -14.01
N ASN A 162 -25.16 -33.20 -15.13
CA ASN A 162 -23.72 -33.45 -15.20
C ASN A 162 -22.89 -32.18 -14.93
N HIS A 163 -23.52 -31.06 -14.58
CA HIS A 163 -22.89 -29.80 -14.27
C HIS A 163 -23.69 -29.09 -13.18
N GLY A 164 -23.02 -28.65 -12.11
CA GLY A 164 -23.62 -27.87 -11.05
C GLY A 164 -23.07 -28.20 -9.67
N ILE A 165 -23.41 -27.37 -8.67
CA ILE A 165 -22.95 -27.48 -7.28
C ILE A 165 -23.18 -28.90 -6.69
N VAL A 166 -24.29 -29.58 -7.07
CA VAL A 166 -24.59 -30.92 -6.59
C VAL A 166 -23.60 -31.94 -7.14
N HIS A 167 -23.22 -31.86 -8.41
CA HIS A 167 -22.21 -32.72 -9.01
C HIS A 167 -20.83 -32.52 -8.39
N ASP A 168 -20.44 -31.29 -8.22
CA ASP A 168 -19.13 -30.93 -7.59
C ASP A 168 -19.08 -31.43 -6.15
N LEU A 169 -20.19 -31.31 -5.40
CA LEU A 169 -20.27 -31.79 -4.02
C LEU A 169 -20.24 -33.34 -3.97
N GLN A 170 -20.93 -34.02 -4.87
CA GLN A 170 -20.85 -35.50 -5.00
C GLN A 170 -19.42 -35.94 -5.32
N TYR A 171 -18.76 -35.25 -6.24
CA TYR A 171 -17.35 -35.52 -6.58
C TYR A 171 -16.44 -35.37 -5.34
N LEU A 172 -16.58 -34.30 -4.56
CA LEU A 172 -15.81 -34.09 -3.31
C LEU A 172 -16.06 -35.23 -2.30
N LEU A 173 -17.28 -35.77 -2.24
CA LEU A 173 -17.60 -36.92 -1.41
C LEU A 173 -16.97 -38.24 -1.91
N THR A 174 -16.47 -38.32 -3.13
CA THR A 174 -15.76 -39.50 -3.67
C THR A 174 -14.26 -39.44 -3.50
N VAL A 175 -13.69 -38.23 -3.28
CA VAL A 175 -12.25 -38.03 -3.08
C VAL A 175 -11.78 -38.75 -1.80
N ARG A 176 -10.63 -39.38 -1.81
CA ARG A 176 -10.06 -40.03 -0.62
C ARG A 176 -9.82 -39.00 0.48
N ILE A 177 -10.22 -39.33 1.71
CA ILE A 177 -10.11 -38.42 2.87
C ILE A 177 -8.67 -37.91 3.09
N GLN A 178 -7.69 -38.76 2.83
CA GLN A 178 -6.26 -38.39 2.93
C GLN A 178 -5.89 -37.28 1.93
N ASN A 179 -6.46 -37.30 0.72
CA ASN A 179 -6.22 -36.26 -0.29
C ASN A 179 -6.86 -34.93 0.12
N LEU A 180 -8.02 -34.96 0.81
CA LEU A 180 -8.64 -33.74 1.35
C LEU A 180 -7.80 -33.13 2.47
N TYR A 181 -7.28 -33.94 3.39
CA TYR A 181 -6.35 -33.44 4.43
C TYR A 181 -5.07 -32.91 3.83
N LEU A 182 -4.51 -33.60 2.82
CA LEU A 182 -3.30 -33.13 2.13
C LEU A 182 -3.55 -31.82 1.38
N ALA A 183 -4.68 -31.70 0.69
CA ALA A 183 -5.08 -30.47 0.01
C ALA A 183 -5.30 -29.33 1.00
N GLY A 184 -6.05 -29.57 2.09
CA GLY A 184 -6.27 -28.59 3.15
C GLY A 184 -4.96 -28.12 3.81
N ALA A 185 -4.04 -29.05 4.08
CA ALA A 185 -2.72 -28.75 4.62
C ALA A 185 -1.86 -27.94 3.64
N ALA A 186 -1.89 -28.27 2.34
CA ALA A 186 -1.17 -27.52 1.31
C ALA A 186 -1.71 -26.10 1.14
N ILE A 187 -3.05 -25.93 1.15
CA ILE A 187 -3.68 -24.60 1.09
C ILE A 187 -3.33 -23.79 2.34
N ALA A 188 -3.35 -24.41 3.54
CA ALA A 188 -2.97 -23.77 4.79
C ALA A 188 -1.50 -23.33 4.77
N ALA A 189 -0.59 -24.18 4.31
CA ALA A 189 0.83 -23.86 4.19
C ALA A 189 1.09 -22.70 3.23
N TYR A 190 0.40 -22.69 2.09
CA TYR A 190 0.50 -21.59 1.14
C TYR A 190 -0.12 -20.30 1.70
N GLY A 191 -1.26 -20.38 2.35
CA GLY A 191 -1.86 -19.24 3.05
C GLY A 191 -0.92 -18.65 4.12
N LEU A 192 -0.26 -19.49 4.92
CA LEU A 192 0.73 -19.04 5.91
C LEU A 192 1.91 -18.31 5.23
N LEU A 193 2.37 -18.79 4.09
CA LEU A 193 3.42 -18.12 3.31
C LEU A 193 2.98 -16.70 2.92
N GLU A 194 1.77 -16.55 2.39
CA GLU A 194 1.19 -15.25 2.04
C GLU A 194 1.08 -14.32 3.26
N GLY A 195 0.69 -14.86 4.43
CA GLY A 195 0.65 -14.10 5.68
C GLY A 195 2.02 -13.61 6.14
N ILE A 196 3.04 -14.43 6.02
CA ILE A 196 4.43 -14.08 6.33
C ILE A 196 4.93 -12.99 5.38
N GLU A 197 4.63 -13.11 4.07
CA GLU A 197 4.94 -12.09 3.07
C GLU A 197 4.24 -10.76 3.40
N ALA A 198 2.95 -10.79 3.72
CA ALA A 198 2.18 -9.61 4.08
C ALA A 198 2.82 -8.83 5.25
N ILE A 199 3.21 -9.54 6.33
CA ILE A 199 3.87 -8.92 7.48
C ILE A 199 5.23 -8.34 7.07
N GLY A 200 6.03 -9.08 6.35
CA GLY A 200 7.37 -8.64 5.92
C GLY A 200 7.32 -7.42 4.99
N LEU A 201 6.39 -7.39 4.04
CA LEU A 201 6.18 -6.27 3.11
C LEU A 201 5.62 -5.03 3.82
N TRP A 202 4.72 -5.21 4.79
CA TRP A 202 4.19 -4.09 5.59
C TRP A 202 5.28 -3.32 6.31
N PHE A 203 6.27 -4.04 6.85
CA PHE A 203 7.45 -3.47 7.48
C PHE A 203 8.60 -3.16 6.50
N ALA A 204 8.35 -3.25 5.20
CA ALA A 204 9.34 -3.02 4.14
C ALA A 204 10.64 -3.83 4.34
N ARG A 205 10.51 -5.09 4.77
CA ARG A 205 11.65 -5.99 4.99
C ARG A 205 12.13 -6.54 3.65
N ARG A 206 13.41 -6.38 3.36
CA ARG A 206 13.98 -6.76 2.07
C ARG A 206 13.85 -8.26 1.76
N TRP A 207 13.93 -9.13 2.77
CA TRP A 207 13.72 -10.57 2.57
C TRP A 207 12.32 -10.89 2.05
N ALA A 208 11.29 -10.13 2.48
CA ALA A 208 9.93 -10.34 2.01
C ALA A 208 9.77 -9.91 0.53
N GLU A 209 10.45 -8.85 0.09
CA GLU A 209 10.48 -8.45 -1.32
C GLU A 209 11.02 -9.58 -2.22
N TYR A 210 12.11 -10.26 -1.78
CA TYR A 210 12.65 -11.44 -2.49
C TYR A 210 11.70 -12.62 -2.46
N LEU A 211 11.11 -12.90 -1.29
CA LEU A 211 10.19 -14.03 -1.10
C LEU A 211 8.97 -13.87 -2.00
N THR A 212 8.33 -12.70 -1.96
CA THR A 212 7.16 -12.38 -2.80
C THR A 212 7.50 -12.46 -4.28
N PHE A 213 8.67 -11.95 -4.70
CA PHE A 213 9.10 -12.06 -6.09
C PHE A 213 9.23 -13.52 -6.53
N VAL A 214 9.93 -14.34 -5.74
CA VAL A 214 10.14 -15.76 -6.06
C VAL A 214 8.83 -16.53 -6.08
N ALA A 215 7.98 -16.34 -5.05
CA ALA A 215 6.67 -16.97 -4.99
C ALA A 215 5.82 -16.61 -6.21
N THR A 216 5.73 -15.31 -6.54
CA THR A 216 4.96 -14.85 -7.71
C THR A 216 5.48 -15.47 -9.01
N ILE A 217 6.79 -15.48 -9.24
CA ILE A 217 7.37 -16.06 -10.49
C ILE A 217 7.15 -17.56 -10.59
N VAL A 218 7.15 -18.28 -9.46
CA VAL A 218 6.87 -19.73 -9.44
C VAL A 218 5.40 -20.01 -9.80
N PHE A 219 4.47 -19.17 -9.40
CA PHE A 219 3.04 -19.37 -9.64
C PHE A 219 2.55 -18.83 -10.99
N VAL A 220 3.20 -17.84 -11.59
CA VAL A 220 2.82 -17.28 -12.90
C VAL A 220 2.66 -18.33 -14.01
N PRO A 221 3.56 -19.34 -14.19
CA PRO A 221 3.36 -20.37 -15.19
C PRO A 221 2.09 -21.21 -14.98
N TYR A 222 1.72 -21.47 -13.70
CA TYR A 222 0.49 -22.16 -13.36
C TYR A 222 -0.74 -21.32 -13.70
N GLU A 223 -0.75 -20.03 -13.35
CA GLU A 223 -1.81 -19.09 -13.70
C GLU A 223 -2.02 -18.98 -15.22
N ILE A 224 -0.93 -18.91 -15.98
CA ILE A 224 -0.96 -18.91 -17.45
C ILE A 224 -1.59 -20.22 -17.96
N HIS A 225 -1.17 -21.36 -17.40
CA HIS A 225 -1.71 -22.67 -17.82
C HIS A 225 -3.21 -22.76 -17.57
N GLU A 226 -3.72 -22.20 -16.46
CA GLU A 226 -5.16 -22.14 -16.16
C GLU A 226 -5.97 -21.28 -17.14
N LEU A 227 -5.33 -20.33 -17.82
CA LEU A 227 -5.96 -19.46 -18.82
C LEU A 227 -5.94 -20.05 -20.24
N LEU A 228 -5.16 -21.11 -20.50
CA LEU A 228 -5.08 -21.72 -21.84
C LEU A 228 -6.42 -22.30 -22.33
N PRO A 229 -7.26 -22.98 -21.50
CA PRO A 229 -8.55 -23.44 -21.95
C PRO A 229 -9.56 -22.28 -22.04
N PRO A 230 -10.10 -21.93 -23.22
CA PRO A 230 -10.93 -20.72 -23.40
C PRO A 230 -12.21 -20.71 -22.54
N LYS A 231 -12.69 -21.87 -22.10
CA LYS A 231 -13.89 -22.01 -21.26
C LYS A 231 -13.66 -21.66 -19.80
N THR A 232 -12.40 -21.54 -19.35
CA THR A 232 -12.04 -21.28 -17.96
C THR A 232 -11.57 -19.84 -17.73
N VAL A 233 -11.48 -19.04 -18.79
CA VAL A 233 -11.04 -17.63 -18.71
C VAL A 233 -12.13 -16.78 -18.09
N THR A 234 -11.83 -16.22 -16.93
CA THR A 234 -12.68 -15.21 -16.27
C THR A 234 -11.93 -13.89 -16.14
N ALA A 235 -12.67 -12.78 -16.14
CA ALA A 235 -12.05 -11.45 -15.95
C ALA A 235 -11.24 -11.38 -14.66
N LEU A 236 -11.68 -12.07 -13.59
CA LEU A 236 -10.98 -12.11 -12.31
C LEU A 236 -9.62 -12.83 -12.41
N LYS A 237 -9.53 -13.96 -13.11
CA LYS A 237 -8.27 -14.70 -13.32
C LYS A 237 -7.27 -13.87 -14.14
N VAL A 238 -7.75 -13.20 -15.20
CA VAL A 238 -6.90 -12.30 -15.99
C VAL A 238 -6.39 -11.13 -15.15
N LEU A 239 -7.26 -10.54 -14.34
CA LEU A 239 -6.89 -9.44 -13.44
C LEU A 239 -5.84 -9.90 -12.42
N ALA A 240 -6.02 -11.07 -11.80
CA ALA A 240 -5.06 -11.63 -10.85
C ALA A 240 -3.67 -11.83 -11.49
N LEU A 241 -3.60 -12.45 -12.68
CA LEU A 241 -2.35 -12.60 -13.42
C LEU A 241 -1.69 -11.25 -13.71
N VAL A 242 -2.46 -10.25 -14.17
CA VAL A 242 -1.92 -8.91 -14.47
C VAL A 242 -1.35 -8.26 -13.21
N ILE A 243 -2.04 -8.37 -12.07
CA ILE A 243 -1.57 -7.84 -10.79
C ILE A 243 -0.28 -8.56 -10.37
N ASN A 244 -0.22 -9.89 -10.43
CA ASN A 244 0.96 -10.66 -10.05
C ASN A 244 2.18 -10.31 -10.92
N VAL A 245 2.00 -10.21 -12.24
CA VAL A 245 3.06 -9.78 -13.16
C VAL A 245 3.51 -8.35 -12.85
N ALA A 246 2.58 -7.43 -12.60
CA ALA A 246 2.90 -6.05 -12.25
C ALA A 246 3.70 -5.96 -10.93
N ILE A 247 3.34 -6.75 -9.91
CA ILE A 247 4.08 -6.85 -8.64
C ILE A 247 5.50 -7.37 -8.90
N ALA A 248 5.65 -8.45 -9.65
CA ALA A 248 6.97 -9.02 -9.97
C ALA A 248 7.86 -8.01 -10.71
N VAL A 249 7.32 -7.34 -11.72
CA VAL A 249 8.03 -6.29 -12.47
C VAL A 249 8.41 -5.12 -11.56
N TYR A 250 7.49 -4.66 -10.72
CA TYR A 250 7.76 -3.58 -9.76
C TYR A 250 8.90 -3.95 -8.79
N LEU A 251 8.83 -5.14 -8.18
CA LEU A 251 9.87 -5.60 -7.24
C LEU A 251 11.22 -5.73 -7.95
N LEU A 252 11.23 -6.27 -9.14
CA LEU A 252 12.47 -6.47 -9.90
C LEU A 252 13.15 -5.14 -10.27
N TYR A 253 12.39 -4.19 -10.85
CA TYR A 253 12.94 -2.95 -11.40
C TYR A 253 12.98 -1.81 -10.38
N ALA A 254 11.88 -1.53 -9.67
CA ALA A 254 11.81 -0.39 -8.75
C ALA A 254 12.61 -0.63 -7.47
N LYS A 255 12.60 -1.88 -6.96
CA LYS A 255 13.33 -2.28 -5.75
C LYS A 255 14.72 -2.83 -6.06
N ARG A 256 15.11 -2.89 -7.33
CA ARG A 256 16.45 -3.30 -7.79
C ARG A 256 16.89 -4.63 -7.19
N LEU A 257 15.98 -5.62 -7.19
CA LEU A 257 16.30 -6.95 -6.70
C LEU A 257 17.42 -7.59 -7.57
N PHE A 258 18.12 -8.53 -6.99
CA PHE A 258 19.21 -9.27 -7.66
C PHE A 258 20.34 -8.39 -8.20
N GLY A 259 20.56 -7.19 -7.64
CA GLY A 259 21.65 -6.32 -8.04
C GLY A 259 21.40 -5.47 -9.29
N LEU A 260 20.20 -5.52 -9.85
CA LEU A 260 19.83 -4.68 -10.99
C LEU A 260 20.05 -3.19 -10.66
N HIS A 261 20.63 -2.45 -11.62
CA HIS A 261 20.90 -1.00 -11.49
C HIS A 261 21.63 -0.61 -10.19
N GLY A 262 22.56 -1.45 -9.71
CA GLY A 262 23.38 -1.20 -8.52
C GLY A 262 22.78 -1.69 -7.19
N GLY A 263 21.66 -2.41 -7.23
CA GLY A 263 21.10 -3.12 -6.08
C GLY A 263 20.79 -2.25 -4.87
N GLY A 264 20.86 -2.83 -3.67
CA GLY A 264 20.52 -2.16 -2.42
C GLY A 264 21.45 -1.02 -2.00
N LYS A 265 22.69 -0.95 -2.55
CA LYS A 265 23.60 0.16 -2.28
C LYS A 265 23.14 1.43 -2.99
N ALA A 266 22.76 1.29 -4.27
CA ALA A 266 22.21 2.39 -5.06
C ALA A 266 20.83 2.84 -4.53
N GLU A 267 19.97 1.89 -4.10
CA GLU A 267 18.68 2.20 -3.47
C GLU A 267 18.85 3.03 -2.19
N ARG A 268 19.82 2.68 -1.32
CA ARG A 268 20.11 3.46 -0.11
C ARG A 268 20.63 4.86 -0.41
N ALA A 269 21.52 4.99 -1.41
CA ALA A 269 22.03 6.28 -1.85
C ALA A 269 20.91 7.18 -2.39
N GLU A 270 20.04 6.65 -3.22
CA GLU A 270 18.88 7.36 -3.76
C GLU A 270 17.90 7.75 -2.64
N ARG A 271 17.65 6.85 -1.69
CA ARG A 271 16.83 7.14 -0.52
C ARG A 271 17.40 8.31 0.29
N ALA A 272 18.70 8.29 0.58
CA ALA A 272 19.36 9.38 1.29
C ALA A 272 19.29 10.72 0.53
N ALA A 273 19.43 10.66 -0.81
CA ALA A 273 19.32 11.84 -1.66
C ALA A 273 17.89 12.42 -1.70
N ASP A 274 16.87 11.58 -1.60
CA ASP A 274 15.46 12.01 -1.68
C ASP A 274 14.87 12.41 -0.31
N THR A 275 15.42 11.93 0.79
CA THR A 275 14.92 12.21 2.15
C THR A 275 15.78 13.18 2.96
N GLY A 276 16.99 13.50 2.51
CA GLY A 276 17.92 14.38 3.21
C GLY A 276 17.67 15.88 2.94
N TRP A 277 18.41 16.73 3.67
CA TRP A 277 18.42 18.19 3.47
C TRP A 277 18.64 18.61 2.01
N PRO A 278 19.52 17.95 1.23
CA PRO A 278 19.68 18.28 -0.19
C PRO A 278 18.39 18.15 -1.02
N ALA A 279 17.45 17.28 -0.64
CA ALA A 279 16.14 17.18 -1.32
C ALA A 279 15.26 18.40 -1.01
N ILE A 280 15.28 18.87 0.23
CA ILE A 280 14.55 20.05 0.68
C ILE A 280 15.12 21.31 0.01
N GLU A 281 16.43 21.44 -0.07
CA GLU A 281 17.12 22.54 -0.73
C GLU A 281 16.82 22.59 -2.23
N ARG A 282 16.82 21.47 -2.92
CA ARG A 282 16.47 21.38 -4.36
C ARG A 282 15.02 21.78 -4.65
N SER A 283 14.10 21.48 -3.74
CA SER A 283 12.68 21.80 -3.90
C SER A 283 12.31 23.19 -3.39
N THR A 284 13.26 23.90 -2.79
CA THR A 284 13.04 25.29 -2.36
C THR A 284 12.95 26.21 -3.59
N PRO A 285 11.88 26.97 -3.75
CA PRO A 285 11.80 27.98 -4.79
C PRO A 285 12.97 28.94 -4.61
N ARG A 286 13.79 29.11 -5.65
CA ARG A 286 14.78 30.18 -5.70
C ARG A 286 14.01 31.48 -5.80
N GLY A 287 13.92 32.23 -4.71
CA GLY A 287 13.35 33.55 -4.73
C GLY A 287 14.08 34.39 -5.79
N THR A 288 13.36 35.01 -6.68
CA THR A 288 13.93 36.11 -7.46
C THR A 288 14.43 37.12 -6.44
N PRO A 289 15.71 37.55 -6.48
CA PRO A 289 16.17 38.60 -5.58
C PRO A 289 15.23 39.79 -5.83
N GLU A 290 14.53 40.18 -4.78
CA GLU A 290 13.74 41.39 -4.78
C GLU A 290 14.70 42.50 -5.20
N LYS A 291 14.44 43.12 -6.34
CA LYS A 291 15.19 44.30 -6.76
C LYS A 291 14.87 45.37 -5.74
N LEU A 292 15.79 45.57 -4.79
CA LEU A 292 15.85 46.74 -3.93
C LEU A 292 15.99 48.01 -4.74
#